data_e441136ef979f77158ce953641817c30
#
_entry.id   e441136ef979f77158ce953641817c30
#
_cell.length_a   1.000
_cell.length_b   1.000
_cell.length_c   1.000
_cell.angle_alpha   90.00
_cell.angle_beta   90.00
_cell.angle_gamma   90.00
#
_symmetry.space_group_name_H-M   'P 1'
#
loop_
_entity.id
_entity.type
_entity.pdbx_description
1 polymer ?
#
loop_
_entity_poly.entity_id
_entity_poly.type
_entity_poly.pdbx_seq_one_letter_code
_entity_poly.pdbx_strand_id
1 'polypeptide(L)'
;MRRAKIVCTMGPAVESPENVARLVGAGMNVARLNLSHGSYEEHQVRLDRVREAANRAGKAIAILVDLQGPKIRLGRFENGPHELSRGDIFTITTDEVSGTKERASTTYKGLPGDCKAGDRILIDDGKVAVEVVEVKGSDVVTKCVEPGAISNNKGLNLPGVAVSVPALSEKDREDLRWGLRAGA
;
A
#
# COMPACT_ATOMS: atom_id res chain seq x y z
N MET A 1 8.98 22.88 22.92
CA MET A 1 8.83 21.42 22.82
C MET A 1 7.98 21.12 21.58
N ARG A 2 8.44 20.25 20.65
CA ARG A 2 7.63 19.88 19.46
C ARG A 2 6.40 19.12 19.90
N ARG A 3 5.22 19.45 19.33
CA ARG A 3 3.94 18.76 19.59
C ARG A 3 3.73 17.55 18.66
N ALA A 4 4.47 17.48 17.53
CA ALA A 4 4.40 16.39 16.55
C ALA A 4 5.61 15.46 16.67
N LYS A 5 5.40 14.17 16.36
CA LYS A 5 6.46 13.17 16.18
C LYS A 5 6.81 13.05 14.71
N ILE A 6 8.10 12.98 14.40
CA ILE A 6 8.60 12.80 13.03
C ILE A 6 8.82 11.32 12.79
N VAL A 7 8.11 10.77 11.83
CA VAL A 7 8.26 9.39 11.34
C VAL A 7 9.06 9.43 10.05
N CYS A 8 10.18 8.69 9.98
CA CYS A 8 11.00 8.59 8.79
C CYS A 8 11.01 7.15 8.28
N THR A 9 10.70 6.96 6.99
CA THR A 9 10.84 5.65 6.37
C THR A 9 12.30 5.35 6.08
N MET A 10 12.76 4.20 6.55
CA MET A 10 14.12 3.71 6.32
C MET A 10 14.18 2.99 4.97
N GLY A 11 14.62 3.70 3.95
CA GLY A 11 14.76 3.22 2.57
C GLY A 11 16.18 3.42 2.05
N PRO A 12 16.46 3.02 0.78
CA PRO A 12 17.82 3.03 0.21
C PRO A 12 18.53 4.38 0.31
N ALA A 13 17.80 5.49 0.19
CA ALA A 13 18.37 6.84 0.25
C ALA A 13 18.95 7.22 1.62
N VAL A 14 18.55 6.55 2.69
CA VAL A 14 18.89 6.92 4.08
C VAL A 14 19.47 5.76 4.89
N GLU A 15 19.86 4.68 4.23
CA GLU A 15 20.31 3.47 4.94
C GLU A 15 21.78 3.51 5.38
N SER A 16 22.61 4.46 4.91
CA SER A 16 23.99 4.56 5.39
C SER A 16 24.02 5.00 6.87
N PRO A 17 25.00 4.54 7.68
CA PRO A 17 25.14 4.92 9.08
C PRO A 17 25.15 6.44 9.28
N GLU A 18 25.81 7.19 8.38
CA GLU A 18 25.92 8.65 8.44
C GLU A 18 24.56 9.31 8.21
N ASN A 19 23.78 8.83 7.22
CA ASN A 19 22.46 9.37 6.93
C ASN A 19 21.47 9.07 8.06
N VAL A 20 21.53 7.84 8.63
CA VAL A 20 20.73 7.51 9.83
C VAL A 20 21.07 8.44 11.00
N ALA A 21 22.37 8.66 11.26
CA ALA A 21 22.79 9.57 12.33
C ALA A 21 22.32 11.01 12.08
N ARG A 22 22.34 11.49 10.82
CA ARG A 22 21.79 12.80 10.45
C ARG A 22 20.29 12.91 10.70
N LEU A 23 19.50 11.86 10.39
CA LEU A 23 18.05 11.83 10.69
C LEU A 23 17.78 11.87 12.18
N VAL A 24 18.52 11.09 12.98
CA VAL A 24 18.42 11.11 14.45
C VAL A 24 18.80 12.50 14.98
N GLY A 25 19.88 13.10 14.46
CA GLY A 25 20.32 14.47 14.80
C GLY A 25 19.25 15.51 14.48
N ALA A 26 18.65 15.43 13.28
CA ALA A 26 17.59 16.32 12.80
C ALA A 26 16.27 16.18 13.58
N GLY A 27 16.14 15.12 14.37
CA GLY A 27 15.02 14.93 15.31
C GLY A 27 13.99 13.92 14.88
N MET A 28 14.38 12.88 14.15
CA MET A 28 13.56 11.69 13.96
C MET A 28 13.11 11.15 15.32
N ASN A 29 11.86 10.74 15.42
CA ASN A 29 11.29 10.12 16.61
C ASN A 29 10.96 8.64 16.38
N VAL A 30 10.59 8.29 15.14
CA VAL A 30 10.17 6.95 14.76
C VAL A 30 10.84 6.57 13.44
N ALA A 31 11.47 5.42 13.39
CA ALA A 31 11.98 4.80 12.17
C ALA A 31 10.97 3.78 11.66
N ARG A 32 10.40 4.02 10.47
CA ARG A 32 9.43 3.11 9.83
C ARG A 32 10.15 2.15 8.89
N LEU A 33 9.96 0.85 9.11
CA LEU A 33 10.38 -0.25 8.26
C LEU A 33 9.17 -0.75 7.46
N ASN A 34 9.15 -0.51 6.15
CA ASN A 34 8.05 -0.93 5.29
C ASN A 34 8.29 -2.35 4.77
N LEU A 35 7.61 -3.34 5.35
CA LEU A 35 7.76 -4.76 5.01
C LEU A 35 7.06 -5.16 3.69
N SER A 36 6.50 -4.20 2.96
CA SER A 36 6.06 -4.43 1.59
C SER A 36 7.22 -4.66 0.62
N HIS A 37 8.45 -4.27 0.99
CA HIS A 37 9.65 -4.30 0.16
C HIS A 37 10.86 -4.70 0.99
N GLY A 38 11.82 -5.36 0.36
CA GLY A 38 13.06 -5.79 1.01
C GLY A 38 12.94 -7.14 1.72
N SER A 39 14.08 -7.62 2.22
CA SER A 39 14.18 -8.86 3.01
C SER A 39 14.29 -8.57 4.50
N TYR A 40 14.11 -9.59 5.33
CA TYR A 40 14.29 -9.46 6.79
C TYR A 40 15.73 -9.09 7.15
N GLU A 41 16.72 -9.58 6.40
CA GLU A 41 18.13 -9.25 6.59
C GLU A 41 18.40 -7.77 6.35
N GLU A 42 17.83 -7.20 5.27
CA GLU A 42 17.94 -5.77 4.98
C GLU A 42 17.26 -4.91 6.06
N HIS A 43 16.10 -5.34 6.53
CA HIS A 43 15.39 -4.63 7.60
C HIS A 43 16.11 -4.74 8.93
N GLN A 44 16.76 -5.88 9.24
CA GLN A 44 17.57 -6.03 10.43
C GLN A 44 18.76 -5.08 10.42
N VAL A 45 19.48 -5.01 9.30
CA VAL A 45 20.61 -4.06 9.15
C VAL A 45 20.17 -2.61 9.35
N ARG A 46 19.00 -2.21 8.79
CA ARG A 46 18.45 -0.87 8.99
C ARG A 46 18.08 -0.61 10.45
N LEU A 47 17.46 -1.58 11.10
CA LEU A 47 17.09 -1.52 12.52
C LEU A 47 18.33 -1.35 13.40
N ASP A 48 19.37 -2.17 13.18
CA ASP A 48 20.60 -2.13 13.96
C ASP A 48 21.31 -0.77 13.84
N ARG A 49 21.35 -0.21 12.61
CA ARG A 49 21.89 1.15 12.37
C ARG A 49 21.12 2.22 13.12
N VAL A 50 19.76 2.12 13.15
CA VAL A 50 18.93 3.05 13.90
C VAL A 50 19.20 2.95 15.41
N ARG A 51 19.28 1.73 15.95
CA ARG A 51 19.59 1.50 17.38
C ARG A 51 20.97 2.05 17.74
N GLU A 52 21.97 1.80 16.90
CA GLU A 52 23.32 2.32 17.11
C GLU A 52 23.36 3.86 17.09
N ALA A 53 22.75 4.48 16.08
CA ALA A 53 22.69 5.95 15.98
C ALA A 53 21.92 6.59 17.16
N ALA A 54 20.82 5.96 17.59
CA ALA A 54 20.03 6.37 18.74
C ALA A 54 20.84 6.33 20.03
N ASN A 55 21.55 5.22 20.26
CA ASN A 55 22.42 5.03 21.44
C ASN A 55 23.55 6.07 21.47
N ARG A 56 24.23 6.29 20.34
CA ARG A 56 25.30 7.32 20.23
C ARG A 56 24.79 8.73 20.52
N ALA A 57 23.56 9.02 20.09
CA ALA A 57 22.94 10.32 20.29
C ALA A 57 22.25 10.51 21.67
N GLY A 58 22.17 9.46 22.49
CA GLY A 58 21.41 9.45 23.74
C GLY A 58 19.92 9.72 23.56
N LYS A 59 19.33 9.27 22.44
CA LYS A 59 17.93 9.51 22.08
C LYS A 59 17.14 8.22 21.99
N ALA A 60 15.89 8.24 22.48
CA ALA A 60 14.95 7.16 22.26
C ALA A 60 14.30 7.31 20.87
N ILE A 61 14.49 6.33 19.99
CA ILE A 61 13.85 6.22 18.69
C ILE A 61 12.99 4.98 18.66
N ALA A 62 11.68 5.14 18.40
CA ALA A 62 10.78 4.01 18.25
C ALA A 62 10.99 3.36 16.87
N ILE A 63 10.77 2.04 16.80
CA ILE A 63 10.72 1.29 15.53
C ILE A 63 9.25 1.02 15.21
N LEU A 64 8.84 1.36 14.00
CA LEU A 64 7.53 1.06 13.46
C LEU A 64 7.70 0.04 12.33
N VAL A 65 7.20 -1.16 12.52
CA VAL A 65 7.09 -2.17 11.47
C VAL A 65 5.75 -1.98 10.79
N ASP A 66 5.78 -1.61 9.51
CA ASP A 66 4.60 -1.37 8.69
C ASP A 66 4.33 -2.59 7.82
N LEU A 67 3.27 -3.33 8.19
CA LEU A 67 2.86 -4.56 7.51
C LEU A 67 2.21 -4.24 6.16
N GLN A 68 2.30 -5.19 5.23
CA GLN A 68 1.80 -5.00 3.89
C GLN A 68 0.27 -4.96 3.81
N GLY A 69 -0.40 -5.74 4.65
CA GLY A 69 -1.82 -5.99 4.55
C GLY A 69 -2.23 -6.78 3.30
N PRO A 70 -3.51 -7.12 3.17
CA PRO A 70 -4.04 -7.73 1.95
C PRO A 70 -3.99 -6.69 0.81
N LYS A 71 -3.27 -7.01 -0.27
CA LYS A 71 -3.18 -6.12 -1.43
C LYS A 71 -4.28 -6.45 -2.43
N ILE A 72 -5.29 -5.59 -2.49
CA ILE A 72 -6.27 -5.59 -3.58
C ILE A 72 -5.67 -4.78 -4.73
N ARG A 73 -5.60 -5.37 -5.94
CA ARG A 73 -4.93 -4.75 -7.09
C ARG A 73 -5.69 -5.03 -8.38
N LEU A 74 -5.54 -4.13 -9.35
CA LEU A 74 -5.83 -4.44 -10.75
C LEU A 74 -4.87 -5.51 -11.27
N GLY A 75 -5.31 -6.29 -12.24
CA GLY A 75 -4.50 -7.25 -12.97
C GLY A 75 -3.52 -6.58 -13.92
N ARG A 76 -3.08 -7.36 -14.92
CA ARG A 76 -2.17 -6.88 -15.97
C ARG A 76 -2.95 -6.38 -17.17
N PHE A 77 -2.42 -5.35 -17.82
CA PHE A 77 -2.96 -4.75 -19.04
C PHE A 77 -2.14 -5.20 -20.25
N GLU A 78 -2.80 -5.33 -21.39
CA GLU A 78 -2.18 -5.86 -22.61
C GLU A 78 -1.22 -4.83 -23.25
N ASN A 79 -1.60 -3.55 -23.28
CA ASN A 79 -0.86 -2.49 -23.97
C ASN A 79 -0.67 -1.26 -23.07
N GLY A 80 0.32 -1.31 -22.17
CA GLY A 80 0.74 -0.15 -21.37
C GLY A 80 -0.33 0.43 -20.46
N PRO A 81 -0.14 1.66 -19.98
CA PRO A 81 -1.16 2.40 -19.26
C PRO A 81 -2.27 2.90 -20.18
N HIS A 82 -3.50 2.95 -19.66
CA HIS A 82 -4.66 3.53 -20.33
C HIS A 82 -5.17 4.72 -19.56
N GLU A 83 -5.54 5.79 -20.25
CA GLU A 83 -6.12 7.00 -19.66
C GLU A 83 -7.64 6.87 -19.55
N LEU A 84 -8.15 6.99 -18.33
CA LEU A 84 -9.57 7.17 -18.06
C LEU A 84 -9.90 8.65 -17.99
N SER A 85 -10.91 9.05 -18.74
CA SER A 85 -11.51 10.37 -18.67
C SER A 85 -12.71 10.38 -17.72
N ARG A 86 -13.04 11.54 -17.18
CA ARG A 86 -14.24 11.67 -16.35
C ARG A 86 -15.49 11.24 -17.12
N GLY A 87 -16.24 10.33 -16.55
CA GLY A 87 -17.45 9.76 -17.13
C GLY A 87 -17.23 8.46 -17.91
N ASP A 88 -15.99 8.07 -18.22
CA ASP A 88 -15.70 6.77 -18.84
C ASP A 88 -16.23 5.62 -17.96
N ILE A 89 -16.78 4.59 -18.62
CA ILE A 89 -17.16 3.35 -17.95
C ILE A 89 -15.96 2.42 -17.92
N PHE A 90 -15.65 1.92 -16.73
CA PHE A 90 -14.59 0.96 -16.51
C PHE A 90 -15.09 -0.20 -15.65
N THR A 91 -14.91 -1.42 -16.11
CA THR A 91 -15.36 -2.63 -15.42
C THR A 91 -14.19 -3.30 -14.70
N ILE A 92 -14.33 -3.52 -13.41
CA ILE A 92 -13.40 -4.32 -12.62
C ILE A 92 -14.02 -5.70 -12.43
N THR A 93 -13.32 -6.75 -12.90
CA THR A 93 -13.85 -8.11 -12.89
C THR A 93 -13.01 -9.08 -12.06
N THR A 94 -13.67 -10.09 -11.51
CA THR A 94 -12.98 -11.23 -10.88
C THR A 94 -12.55 -12.30 -11.86
N ASP A 95 -12.97 -12.20 -13.14
CA ASP A 95 -12.50 -13.07 -14.21
C ASP A 95 -11.04 -12.76 -14.54
N GLU A 96 -10.30 -13.77 -14.98
CA GLU A 96 -8.92 -13.58 -15.43
C GLU A 96 -8.92 -13.10 -16.88
N VAL A 97 -8.74 -11.79 -17.05
CA VAL A 97 -8.67 -11.13 -18.36
C VAL A 97 -7.43 -10.26 -18.45
N SER A 98 -6.91 -10.08 -19.66
CA SER A 98 -5.96 -9.02 -19.96
C SER A 98 -6.70 -7.69 -19.93
N GLY A 99 -6.16 -6.71 -19.18
CA GLY A 99 -6.81 -5.43 -18.99
C GLY A 99 -6.77 -4.56 -20.24
N THR A 100 -7.85 -3.83 -20.46
CA THR A 100 -8.01 -2.79 -21.48
C THR A 100 -8.48 -1.49 -20.83
N LYS A 101 -8.76 -0.48 -21.63
CA LYS A 101 -9.38 0.76 -21.13
C LYS A 101 -10.78 0.51 -20.54
N GLU A 102 -11.49 -0.51 -21.01
CA GLU A 102 -12.88 -0.77 -20.65
C GLU A 102 -13.03 -1.76 -19.50
N ARG A 103 -12.10 -2.72 -19.38
CA ARG A 103 -12.22 -3.81 -18.40
C ARG A 103 -10.85 -4.32 -17.95
N ALA A 104 -10.71 -4.62 -16.65
CA ALA A 104 -9.52 -5.27 -16.11
C ALA A 104 -9.87 -6.21 -14.96
N SER A 105 -9.06 -7.27 -14.80
CA SER A 105 -9.18 -8.18 -13.66
C SER A 105 -8.77 -7.53 -12.35
N THR A 106 -9.21 -8.11 -11.23
CA THR A 106 -8.72 -7.79 -9.89
C THR A 106 -8.21 -9.03 -9.18
N THR A 107 -7.23 -8.85 -8.29
CA THR A 107 -6.75 -9.92 -7.40
C THR A 107 -7.76 -10.28 -6.31
N TYR A 108 -8.76 -9.45 -6.09
CA TYR A 108 -9.75 -9.64 -5.03
C TYR A 108 -11.03 -10.29 -5.55
N LYS A 109 -11.18 -11.58 -5.29
CA LYS A 109 -12.34 -12.35 -5.77
C LYS A 109 -13.67 -12.01 -5.04
N GLY A 110 -13.60 -11.42 -3.85
CA GLY A 110 -14.79 -10.96 -3.08
C GLY A 110 -15.36 -9.61 -3.54
N LEU A 111 -14.68 -8.90 -4.46
CA LEU A 111 -15.07 -7.54 -4.85
C LEU A 111 -16.55 -7.36 -5.20
N PRO A 112 -17.18 -8.24 -6.04
CA PRO A 112 -18.59 -8.09 -6.38
C PRO A 112 -19.54 -8.28 -5.19
N GLY A 113 -19.14 -9.11 -4.21
CA GLY A 113 -19.96 -9.37 -3.02
C GLY A 113 -19.92 -8.24 -1.99
N ASP A 114 -18.84 -7.47 -1.98
CA ASP A 114 -18.61 -6.41 -1.01
C ASP A 114 -19.03 -5.02 -1.53
N CYS A 115 -19.14 -4.84 -2.85
CA CYS A 115 -19.48 -3.56 -3.48
C CYS A 115 -20.96 -3.43 -3.79
N LYS A 116 -21.44 -2.20 -3.74
CA LYS A 116 -22.78 -1.80 -4.20
C LYS A 116 -22.72 -0.49 -4.96
N ALA A 117 -23.77 -0.18 -5.71
CA ALA A 117 -23.90 1.11 -6.40
C ALA A 117 -23.69 2.30 -5.43
N GLY A 118 -22.92 3.27 -5.87
CA GLY A 118 -22.51 4.46 -5.12
C GLY A 118 -21.21 4.28 -4.32
N ASP A 119 -20.69 3.08 -4.16
CA ASP A 119 -19.39 2.88 -3.52
C ASP A 119 -18.26 3.45 -4.37
N ARG A 120 -17.25 4.01 -3.71
CA ARG A 120 -16.10 4.60 -4.36
C ARG A 120 -14.89 3.65 -4.31
N ILE A 121 -14.22 3.48 -5.45
CA ILE A 121 -12.99 2.72 -5.56
C ILE A 121 -11.87 3.67 -5.99
N LEU A 122 -10.80 3.71 -5.20
CA LEU A 122 -9.61 4.49 -5.49
C LEU A 122 -8.55 3.59 -6.11
N ILE A 123 -7.91 4.07 -7.16
CA ILE A 123 -6.86 3.36 -7.91
C ILE A 123 -5.56 4.15 -7.81
N ASP A 124 -4.42 3.45 -7.65
CA ASP A 124 -3.08 4.05 -7.55
C ASP A 124 -3.02 5.14 -6.45
N ASP A 125 -3.35 4.75 -5.21
CA ASP A 125 -3.36 5.62 -4.02
C ASP A 125 -4.26 6.86 -4.17
N GLY A 126 -5.33 6.73 -4.96
CA GLY A 126 -6.33 7.79 -5.16
C GLY A 126 -6.02 8.75 -6.30
N LYS A 127 -5.02 8.47 -7.13
CA LYS A 127 -4.76 9.26 -8.37
C LYS A 127 -5.91 9.16 -9.36
N VAL A 128 -6.58 8.00 -9.39
CA VAL A 128 -7.81 7.77 -10.15
C VAL A 128 -8.90 7.33 -9.18
N ALA A 129 -10.12 7.82 -9.38
CA ALA A 129 -11.27 7.36 -8.63
C ALA A 129 -12.42 6.99 -9.57
N VAL A 130 -13.05 5.85 -9.24
CA VAL A 130 -14.25 5.40 -9.95
C VAL A 130 -15.36 5.15 -8.94
N GLU A 131 -16.61 5.33 -9.37
CA GLU A 131 -17.81 5.07 -8.58
C GLU A 131 -18.56 3.86 -9.15
N VAL A 132 -18.97 2.95 -8.30
CA VAL A 132 -19.72 1.76 -8.69
C VAL A 132 -21.10 2.17 -9.19
N VAL A 133 -21.42 1.78 -10.42
CA VAL A 133 -22.74 1.99 -11.03
C VAL A 133 -23.64 0.79 -10.77
N GLU A 134 -23.13 -0.41 -11.00
CA GLU A 134 -23.85 -1.66 -10.80
C GLU A 134 -22.88 -2.84 -10.62
N VAL A 135 -23.38 -3.93 -10.06
CA VAL A 135 -22.66 -5.20 -9.94
C VAL A 135 -23.42 -6.27 -10.72
N LYS A 136 -22.72 -6.97 -11.62
CA LYS A 136 -23.28 -8.03 -12.48
C LYS A 136 -22.40 -9.28 -12.45
N GLY A 137 -22.78 -10.28 -11.67
CA GLY A 137 -21.99 -11.52 -11.56
C GLY A 137 -20.56 -11.24 -11.08
N SER A 138 -19.57 -11.50 -11.92
CA SER A 138 -18.16 -11.26 -11.67
C SER A 138 -17.72 -9.80 -11.90
N ASP A 139 -18.58 -8.95 -12.47
CA ASP A 139 -18.26 -7.62 -12.93
C ASP A 139 -18.77 -6.54 -11.96
N VAL A 140 -17.89 -5.63 -11.59
CA VAL A 140 -18.21 -4.37 -10.92
C VAL A 140 -18.08 -3.26 -11.96
N VAL A 141 -19.21 -2.80 -12.49
CA VAL A 141 -19.26 -1.73 -13.49
C VAL A 141 -19.15 -0.39 -12.78
N THR A 142 -18.18 0.40 -13.19
CA THR A 142 -17.88 1.69 -12.55
C THR A 142 -17.85 2.82 -13.56
N LYS A 143 -18.00 4.04 -13.06
CA LYS A 143 -17.86 5.29 -13.82
C LYS A 143 -16.72 6.11 -13.24
N CYS A 144 -15.82 6.58 -14.11
CA CYS A 144 -14.69 7.41 -13.69
C CYS A 144 -15.17 8.77 -13.17
N VAL A 145 -14.79 9.10 -11.94
CA VAL A 145 -15.10 10.39 -11.28
C VAL A 145 -13.87 11.29 -11.15
N GLU A 146 -12.68 10.70 -10.96
CA GLU A 146 -11.39 11.40 -11.04
C GLU A 146 -10.53 10.75 -12.12
N PRO A 147 -10.20 11.50 -13.20
CA PRO A 147 -9.50 10.97 -14.36
C PRO A 147 -8.02 10.67 -14.07
N GLY A 148 -7.42 9.79 -14.88
CA GLY A 148 -5.98 9.51 -14.85
C GLY A 148 -5.64 8.12 -15.39
N ALA A 149 -4.35 7.77 -15.29
CA ALA A 149 -3.80 6.56 -15.86
C ALA A 149 -4.04 5.32 -14.98
N ILE A 150 -4.59 4.27 -15.59
CA ILE A 150 -4.66 2.93 -15.02
C ILE A 150 -3.61 2.03 -15.67
N SER A 151 -3.01 1.12 -14.91
CA SER A 151 -1.97 0.22 -15.42
C SER A 151 -1.78 -1.02 -14.54
N ASN A 152 -0.80 -1.86 -14.91
CA ASN A 152 -0.49 -3.13 -14.25
C ASN A 152 -0.37 -3.01 -12.73
N ASN A 153 -1.05 -3.92 -12.03
CA ASN A 153 -0.90 -4.15 -10.60
C ASN A 153 -1.14 -2.92 -9.70
N LYS A 154 -1.87 -1.92 -10.19
CA LYS A 154 -2.23 -0.74 -9.38
C LYS A 154 -3.12 -1.13 -8.21
N GLY A 155 -2.81 -0.58 -7.04
CA GLY A 155 -3.58 -0.81 -5.83
C GLY A 155 -5.02 -0.31 -5.95
N LEU A 156 -5.95 -1.05 -5.36
CA LEU A 156 -7.34 -0.66 -5.20
C LEU A 156 -7.62 -0.44 -3.71
N ASN A 157 -8.21 0.69 -3.38
CA ASN A 157 -8.71 1.01 -2.05
C ASN A 157 -10.22 1.28 -2.12
N LEU A 158 -10.95 0.73 -1.18
CA LEU A 158 -12.41 0.82 -1.11
C LEU A 158 -12.82 1.55 0.19
N PRO A 159 -12.73 2.89 0.23
CA PRO A 159 -13.06 3.64 1.44
C PRO A 159 -14.52 3.45 1.83
N GLY A 160 -14.76 3.11 3.09
CA GLY A 160 -16.11 2.90 3.64
C GLY A 160 -16.75 1.55 3.31
N VAL A 161 -16.10 0.69 2.51
CA VAL A 161 -16.57 -0.67 2.21
C VAL A 161 -15.94 -1.66 3.19
N ALA A 162 -16.77 -2.48 3.84
CA ALA A 162 -16.31 -3.58 4.68
C ALA A 162 -15.87 -4.76 3.78
N VAL A 163 -14.59 -4.78 3.41
CA VAL A 163 -14.05 -5.85 2.57
C VAL A 163 -13.93 -7.18 3.33
N SER A 164 -14.30 -8.28 2.70
CA SER A 164 -14.31 -9.63 3.30
C SER A 164 -12.91 -10.27 3.39
N VAL A 165 -11.83 -9.54 3.09
CA VAL A 165 -10.47 -10.03 3.25
C VAL A 165 -10.03 -9.95 4.71
N PRO A 166 -9.28 -10.94 5.24
CA PRO A 166 -8.66 -10.84 6.55
C PRO A 166 -7.76 -9.61 6.65
N ALA A 167 -7.82 -8.88 7.77
CA ALA A 167 -6.98 -7.70 7.98
C ALA A 167 -5.47 -8.02 7.96
N LEU A 168 -5.09 -9.25 8.29
CA LEU A 168 -3.73 -9.76 8.27
C LEU A 168 -3.63 -10.95 7.31
N SER A 169 -2.77 -10.84 6.31
CA SER A 169 -2.37 -11.98 5.47
C SER A 169 -1.44 -12.93 6.26
N GLU A 170 -1.17 -14.12 5.72
CA GLU A 170 -0.18 -15.03 6.33
C GLU A 170 1.21 -14.40 6.37
N LYS A 171 1.59 -13.70 5.31
CA LYS A 171 2.83 -12.91 5.29
C LYS A 171 2.87 -11.88 6.42
N ASP A 172 1.77 -11.15 6.66
CA ASP A 172 1.74 -10.15 7.73
C ASP A 172 1.92 -10.77 9.12
N ARG A 173 1.43 -11.99 9.32
CA ARG A 173 1.64 -12.71 10.58
C ARG A 173 3.10 -13.10 10.79
N GLU A 174 3.80 -13.49 9.72
CA GLU A 174 5.23 -13.77 9.75
C GLU A 174 6.03 -12.49 9.98
N ASP A 175 5.70 -11.42 9.24
CA ASP A 175 6.29 -10.10 9.38
C ASP A 175 6.13 -9.55 10.80
N LEU A 176 4.94 -9.69 11.40
CA LEU A 176 4.68 -9.28 12.78
C LEU A 176 5.54 -10.07 13.78
N ARG A 177 5.63 -11.39 13.61
CA ARG A 177 6.49 -12.23 14.46
C ARG A 177 7.95 -11.81 14.37
N TRP A 178 8.43 -11.51 13.15
CA TRP A 178 9.77 -11.00 12.96
C TRP A 178 9.95 -9.65 13.67
N GLY A 179 9.06 -8.69 13.44
CA GLY A 179 9.12 -7.36 14.07
C GLY A 179 9.18 -7.42 15.59
N LEU A 180 8.34 -8.25 16.21
CA LEU A 180 8.34 -8.45 17.67
C LEU A 180 9.67 -9.05 18.18
N ARG A 181 10.24 -10.02 17.46
CA ARG A 181 11.54 -10.60 17.82
C ARG A 181 12.69 -9.59 17.66
N ALA A 182 12.60 -8.73 16.66
CA ALA A 182 13.57 -7.66 16.40
C ALA A 182 13.46 -6.48 17.39
N GLY A 183 12.46 -6.48 18.27
CA GLY A 183 12.26 -5.45 19.31
C GLY A 183 11.60 -4.18 18.79
N ALA A 184 10.66 -4.31 17.85
CA ALA A 184 9.82 -3.22 17.38
C ALA A 184 8.65 -2.95 18.35
#